data_3abfcf8568f43e7715107a543f36242b
#
_entry.id   3abfcf8568f43e7715107a543f36242b
#
_cell.length_a   1.000
_cell.length_b   1.000
_cell.length_c   1.000
_cell.angle_alpha   90.00
_cell.angle_beta   90.00
_cell.angle_gamma   90.00
#
_symmetry.space_group_name_H-M   'P 1'
#
loop_
_entity.id
_entity.type
_entity.pdbx_description
1 polymer ?
#
loop_
_entity_poly.entity_id
_entity_poly.type
_entity_poly.pdbx_seq_one_letter_code
_entity_poly.pdbx_strand_id
1 'polypeptide(L)'
;LTIFLETFMSQVIDYSRYQTLQITRRGANQTVLDIQMKAGGPGGNGKLPTAGHEGHWELAEIWRDVSRDDSVRAAVLRGEGMGFSGGGDLALVEDMARDFEIRSRVWKEARDLVYNVINCDKPIVSAMHGPAVGAGLVAGLLADISIASKTAKIVDGHTRLGVAAGDHAAIIWPLLCGMAKAKYYLLLCEPVSGEEAERIGLVSLAVEEDQLLPKAYEVADRLANGSQTAIRWTKYAMNNWLRQAGPSFDASLALEFMGFAGPDVQEGLASLRERRPPHF
;
A
#
# COMPACT_ATOMS: atom_id res chain seq x y z
N LEU A 1 -39.81 31.15 7.21
CA LEU A 1 -38.90 30.05 7.48
C LEU A 1 -37.95 29.92 6.26
N THR A 2 -36.86 30.70 6.26
CA THR A 2 -35.88 30.73 5.19
C THR A 2 -34.96 29.53 5.44
N ILE A 3 -35.16 28.47 4.67
CA ILE A 3 -34.26 27.33 4.67
C ILE A 3 -32.96 27.80 4.00
N PHE A 4 -31.89 27.93 4.78
CA PHE A 4 -30.52 28.02 4.26
C PHE A 4 -30.21 26.69 3.56
N LEU A 5 -30.41 26.66 2.26
CA LEU A 5 -29.73 25.70 1.37
C LEU A 5 -28.27 26.14 1.31
N GLU A 6 -27.44 25.73 2.27
CA GLU A 6 -25.99 25.67 2.04
C GLU A 6 -25.80 24.71 0.87
N THR A 7 -25.50 25.27 -0.27
CA THR A 7 -25.02 24.52 -1.41
C THR A 7 -23.71 23.87 -0.95
N PHE A 8 -23.74 22.58 -0.62
CA PHE A 8 -22.52 21.80 -0.44
C PHE A 8 -21.76 21.88 -1.75
N MET A 9 -20.81 22.80 -1.82
CA MET A 9 -19.89 22.85 -2.95
C MET A 9 -19.08 21.54 -2.91
N SER A 10 -19.23 20.73 -3.95
CA SER A 10 -18.45 19.52 -4.14
C SER A 10 -16.97 19.84 -3.95
N GLN A 11 -16.32 19.20 -3.00
CA GLN A 11 -14.91 19.42 -2.72
C GLN A 11 -14.08 18.68 -3.77
N VAL A 12 -13.42 19.43 -4.63
CA VAL A 12 -12.40 18.90 -5.56
C VAL A 12 -11.03 19.16 -4.95
N ILE A 13 -10.24 18.12 -4.80
CA ILE A 13 -8.92 18.19 -4.17
C ILE A 13 -7.87 18.55 -5.22
N ASP A 14 -6.94 19.43 -4.83
CA ASP A 14 -5.71 19.69 -5.58
C ASP A 14 -4.63 18.68 -5.16
N TYR A 15 -4.23 17.85 -6.11
CA TYR A 15 -3.19 16.83 -5.91
C TYR A 15 -1.78 17.30 -6.27
N SER A 16 -1.59 18.56 -6.62
CA SER A 16 -0.27 19.09 -7.04
C SER A 16 0.81 19.03 -5.95
N ARG A 17 0.40 18.89 -4.69
CA ARG A 17 1.30 18.76 -3.54
C ARG A 17 2.10 17.45 -3.51
N TYR A 18 1.64 16.41 -4.23
CA TYR A 18 2.28 15.11 -4.25
C TYR A 18 3.45 15.08 -5.24
N GLN A 19 4.66 14.86 -4.74
CA GLN A 19 5.89 14.88 -5.55
C GLN A 19 6.30 13.49 -6.02
N THR A 20 6.06 12.45 -5.19
CA THR A 20 6.42 11.07 -5.48
C THR A 20 5.29 10.28 -6.13
N LEU A 21 4.10 10.86 -6.15
CA LEU A 21 2.93 10.31 -6.82
C LEU A 21 2.60 11.12 -8.08
N GLN A 22 2.35 10.45 -9.18
CA GLN A 22 1.74 11.03 -10.37
C GLN A 22 0.25 10.69 -10.36
N ILE A 23 -0.58 11.72 -10.34
CA ILE A 23 -2.02 11.55 -10.18
C ILE A 23 -2.71 12.10 -11.42
N THR A 24 -3.48 11.24 -12.08
CA THR A 24 -4.24 11.59 -13.28
C THR A 24 -5.67 11.08 -13.18
N ARG A 25 -6.57 11.70 -13.93
CA ARG A 25 -7.96 11.28 -13.98
C ARG A 25 -8.23 10.45 -15.22
N ARG A 26 -9.10 9.44 -15.09
CA ARG A 26 -9.43 8.50 -16.15
C ARG A 26 -10.93 8.18 -16.19
N GLY A 27 -11.29 7.38 -17.21
CA GLY A 27 -12.69 7.03 -17.49
C GLY A 27 -13.43 8.13 -18.24
N ALA A 28 -14.57 7.79 -18.84
CA ALA A 28 -15.36 8.71 -19.67
C ALA A 28 -15.77 10.00 -18.91
N ASN A 29 -16.03 9.88 -17.60
CA ASN A 29 -16.46 10.97 -16.74
C ASN A 29 -15.33 11.53 -15.86
N GLN A 30 -14.08 11.12 -16.06
CA GLN A 30 -12.90 11.53 -15.27
C GLN A 30 -13.06 11.26 -13.75
N THR A 31 -13.82 10.21 -13.38
CA THR A 31 -14.16 9.87 -11.99
C THR A 31 -13.28 8.76 -11.40
N VAL A 32 -12.38 8.18 -12.18
CA VAL A 32 -11.36 7.25 -11.72
C VAL A 32 -10.05 8.02 -11.51
N LEU A 33 -9.49 7.93 -10.31
CA LEU A 33 -8.19 8.51 -10.00
C LEU A 33 -7.10 7.47 -10.22
N ASP A 34 -6.18 7.71 -11.15
CA ASP A 34 -5.01 6.87 -11.41
C ASP A 34 -3.81 7.43 -10.64
N ILE A 35 -3.37 6.70 -9.62
CA ILE A 35 -2.28 7.06 -8.71
C ILE A 35 -1.08 6.18 -9.05
N GLN A 36 -0.07 6.79 -9.66
CA GLN A 36 1.18 6.12 -10.00
C GLN A 36 2.28 6.50 -9.03
N MET A 37 2.82 5.54 -8.31
CA MET A 37 4.06 5.71 -7.55
C MET A 37 5.22 5.87 -8.53
N LYS A 38 5.96 6.99 -8.43
CA LYS A 38 7.06 7.30 -9.35
C LYS A 38 8.32 6.53 -8.98
N ALA A 39 9.02 6.04 -9.99
CA ALA A 39 10.34 5.44 -9.83
C ALA A 39 11.46 6.50 -9.73
N GLY A 40 11.24 7.68 -10.32
CA GLY A 40 12.15 8.81 -10.30
C GLY A 40 11.54 10.00 -9.56
N GLY A 41 11.95 10.24 -8.35
CA GLY A 41 11.50 11.33 -7.51
C GLY A 41 12.36 11.39 -6.26
N PRO A 42 12.05 12.24 -5.26
CA PRO A 42 12.77 12.22 -3.98
C PRO A 42 12.81 10.81 -3.39
N GLY A 43 14.01 10.25 -3.20
CA GLY A 43 14.23 8.88 -2.74
C GLY A 43 14.11 7.76 -3.79
N GLY A 44 13.71 8.07 -5.03
CA GLY A 44 13.59 7.10 -6.12
C GLY A 44 14.93 6.83 -6.81
N ASN A 45 15.10 5.62 -7.32
CA ASN A 45 16.31 5.19 -8.05
C ASN A 45 16.16 5.25 -9.58
N GLY A 46 15.05 5.81 -10.08
CA GLY A 46 14.71 5.90 -11.51
C GLY A 46 14.27 4.60 -12.17
N LYS A 47 14.20 3.49 -11.42
CA LYS A 47 13.85 2.17 -11.97
C LYS A 47 12.64 1.53 -11.29
N LEU A 48 12.52 1.72 -9.99
CA LEU A 48 11.51 1.10 -9.15
C LEU A 48 11.05 2.12 -8.10
N PRO A 49 9.75 2.30 -7.86
CA PRO A 49 9.26 3.16 -6.79
C PRO A 49 9.77 2.71 -5.44
N THR A 50 10.33 3.62 -4.66
CA THR A 50 10.72 3.39 -3.27
C THR A 50 10.15 4.50 -2.39
N ALA A 51 9.79 4.17 -1.17
CA ALA A 51 9.26 5.13 -0.21
C ALA A 51 10.40 5.74 0.61
N GLY A 52 10.87 6.93 0.23
CA GLY A 52 11.70 7.80 1.05
C GLY A 52 10.84 8.63 2.00
N HIS A 53 11.42 9.67 2.61
CA HIS A 53 10.73 10.53 3.58
C HIS A 53 9.44 11.13 3.02
N GLU A 54 9.47 11.70 1.82
CA GLU A 54 8.29 12.26 1.16
C GLU A 54 7.33 11.18 0.69
N GLY A 55 7.85 10.13 0.06
CA GLY A 55 7.01 9.08 -0.51
C GLY A 55 6.25 8.28 0.54
N HIS A 56 6.83 8.07 1.72
CA HIS A 56 6.18 7.38 2.82
C HIS A 56 5.01 8.21 3.37
N TRP A 57 5.24 9.51 3.61
CA TRP A 57 4.20 10.43 4.05
C TRP A 57 3.09 10.59 2.98
N GLU A 58 3.46 10.80 1.71
CA GLU A 58 2.49 10.98 0.62
C GLU A 58 1.59 9.77 0.44
N LEU A 59 2.16 8.56 0.52
CA LEU A 59 1.41 7.31 0.40
C LEU A 59 0.43 7.12 1.57
N ALA A 60 0.75 7.65 2.75
CA ALA A 60 -0.16 7.63 3.88
C ALA A 60 -1.32 8.64 3.73
N GLU A 61 -1.04 9.85 3.23
CA GLU A 61 -2.01 10.94 3.18
C GLU A 61 -2.96 10.89 1.99
N ILE A 62 -2.53 10.36 0.84
CA ILE A 62 -3.32 10.37 -0.39
C ILE A 62 -4.73 9.78 -0.21
N TRP A 63 -4.89 8.77 0.63
CA TRP A 63 -6.17 8.10 0.84
C TRP A 63 -7.20 8.97 1.58
N ARG A 64 -6.75 9.91 2.40
CA ARG A 64 -7.61 10.93 3.02
C ARG A 64 -8.13 11.92 1.98
N ASP A 65 -7.26 12.36 1.07
CA ASP A 65 -7.65 13.24 -0.01
C ASP A 65 -8.59 12.55 -0.99
N VAL A 66 -8.28 11.32 -1.40
CA VAL A 66 -9.18 10.50 -2.24
C VAL A 66 -10.55 10.34 -1.60
N SER A 67 -10.60 10.08 -0.29
CA SER A 67 -11.86 9.92 0.43
C SER A 67 -12.70 11.20 0.44
N ARG A 68 -12.06 12.38 0.53
CA ARG A 68 -12.71 13.68 0.57
C ARG A 68 -13.07 14.25 -0.80
N ASP A 69 -12.47 13.76 -1.88
CA ASP A 69 -12.73 14.24 -3.23
C ASP A 69 -14.07 13.69 -3.75
N ASP A 70 -15.08 14.55 -3.78
CA ASP A 70 -16.43 14.18 -4.22
C ASP A 70 -16.51 13.83 -5.71
N SER A 71 -15.54 14.28 -6.51
CA SER A 71 -15.45 13.97 -7.93
C SER A 71 -14.86 12.59 -8.22
N VAL A 72 -14.23 11.94 -7.20
CA VAL A 72 -13.65 10.59 -7.33
C VAL A 72 -14.68 9.53 -6.94
N ARG A 73 -14.79 8.49 -7.78
CA ARG A 73 -15.67 7.34 -7.55
C ARG A 73 -14.92 6.03 -7.36
N ALA A 74 -13.69 5.93 -7.89
CA ALA A 74 -12.79 4.81 -7.68
C ALA A 74 -11.35 5.29 -7.84
N ALA A 75 -10.39 4.57 -7.26
CA ALA A 75 -8.97 4.83 -7.42
C ALA A 75 -8.23 3.58 -7.93
N VAL A 76 -7.17 3.79 -8.73
CA VAL A 76 -6.22 2.75 -9.13
C VAL A 76 -4.85 3.13 -8.58
N LEU A 77 -4.19 2.21 -7.88
CA LEU A 77 -2.81 2.35 -7.43
C LEU A 77 -1.90 1.45 -8.26
N ARG A 78 -0.85 2.02 -8.83
CA ARG A 78 0.14 1.28 -9.63
C ARG A 78 1.56 1.82 -9.43
N GLY A 79 2.55 1.03 -9.78
CA GLY A 79 3.95 1.46 -9.81
C GLY A 79 4.38 1.93 -11.20
N GLU A 80 5.47 2.71 -11.24
CA GLU A 80 6.18 3.07 -12.46
C GLU A 80 7.40 2.16 -12.68
N GLY A 81 7.80 1.95 -13.93
CA GLY A 81 9.03 1.27 -14.27
C GLY A 81 9.00 -0.25 -14.07
N MET A 82 9.99 -0.80 -13.38
CA MET A 82 10.25 -2.25 -13.32
C MET A 82 9.37 -3.01 -12.32
N GLY A 83 8.55 -2.33 -11.52
CA GLY A 83 7.73 -2.99 -10.51
C GLY A 83 6.80 -2.06 -9.77
N PHE A 84 6.01 -2.66 -8.93
CA PHE A 84 5.00 -1.95 -8.14
C PHE A 84 5.63 -1.12 -7.02
N SER A 85 6.54 -1.73 -6.24
CA SER A 85 7.23 -1.06 -5.13
C SER A 85 8.47 -1.85 -4.69
N GLY A 86 9.55 -1.15 -4.43
CA GLY A 86 10.79 -1.70 -3.85
C GLY A 86 10.88 -1.58 -2.33
N GLY A 87 9.83 -1.10 -1.68
CA GLY A 87 9.82 -0.91 -0.23
C GLY A 87 10.36 0.45 0.21
N GLY A 88 10.84 0.50 1.43
CA GLY A 88 11.49 1.69 1.99
C GLY A 88 12.82 2.01 1.31
N ASP A 89 13.09 3.28 1.11
CA ASP A 89 14.42 3.74 0.73
C ASP A 89 15.42 3.39 1.85
N LEU A 90 16.61 2.93 1.46
CA LEU A 90 17.65 2.53 2.42
C LEU A 90 18.03 3.68 3.36
N ALA A 91 18.08 4.92 2.88
CA ALA A 91 18.37 6.09 3.70
C ALA A 91 17.30 6.29 4.78
N LEU A 92 16.02 6.18 4.44
CA LEU A 92 14.93 6.27 5.42
C LEU A 92 15.05 5.19 6.49
N VAL A 93 15.35 3.95 6.09
CA VAL A 93 15.50 2.82 7.03
C VAL A 93 16.69 3.03 7.97
N GLU A 94 17.80 3.56 7.45
CA GLU A 94 18.97 3.91 8.26
C GLU A 94 18.68 5.03 9.26
N ASP A 95 17.96 6.04 8.82
CA ASP A 95 17.57 7.15 9.68
C ASP A 95 16.63 6.69 10.80
N MET A 96 15.66 5.83 10.49
CA MET A 96 14.79 5.21 11.50
C MET A 96 15.58 4.38 12.53
N ALA A 97 16.62 3.67 12.09
CA ALA A 97 17.44 2.87 13.00
C ALA A 97 18.26 3.74 13.97
N ARG A 98 18.66 4.94 13.56
CA ARG A 98 19.56 5.83 14.32
C ARG A 98 18.85 6.91 15.11
N ASP A 99 17.74 7.44 14.59
CA ASP A 99 17.05 8.62 15.11
C ASP A 99 15.65 8.28 15.62
N PHE A 100 15.41 8.60 16.91
CA PHE A 100 14.12 8.33 17.54
C PHE A 100 13.00 9.21 16.99
N GLU A 101 13.26 10.49 16.69
CA GLU A 101 12.25 11.42 16.19
C GLU A 101 11.80 11.01 14.77
N ILE A 102 12.76 10.63 13.92
CA ILE A 102 12.45 10.11 12.57
C ILE A 102 11.66 8.81 12.71
N ARG A 103 12.09 7.88 13.55
CA ARG A 103 11.38 6.61 13.78
C ARG A 103 9.96 6.83 14.28
N SER A 104 9.76 7.75 15.24
CA SER A 104 8.44 8.08 15.77
C SER A 104 7.51 8.71 14.73
N ARG A 105 8.05 9.59 13.88
CA ARG A 105 7.31 10.17 12.76
C ARG A 105 6.88 9.10 11.76
N VAL A 106 7.82 8.27 11.31
CA VAL A 106 7.54 7.21 10.32
C VAL A 106 6.60 6.14 10.89
N TRP A 107 6.70 5.82 12.20
CA TRP A 107 5.72 4.99 12.87
C TRP A 107 4.29 5.54 12.73
N LYS A 108 4.12 6.85 12.94
CA LYS A 108 2.83 7.50 12.77
C LYS A 108 2.35 7.44 11.32
N GLU A 109 3.23 7.68 10.36
CA GLU A 109 2.93 7.62 8.93
C GLU A 109 2.52 6.19 8.52
N ALA A 110 3.24 5.15 8.98
CA ALA A 110 2.91 3.74 8.72
C ALA A 110 1.54 3.36 9.30
N ARG A 111 1.24 3.82 10.53
CA ARG A 111 -0.07 3.64 11.15
C ARG A 111 -1.17 4.34 10.33
N ASP A 112 -0.94 5.59 9.96
CA ASP A 112 -1.90 6.39 9.22
C ASP A 112 -2.12 5.81 7.80
N LEU A 113 -1.10 5.24 7.14
CA LEU A 113 -1.24 4.54 5.87
C LEU A 113 -2.31 3.44 5.96
N VAL A 114 -2.17 2.54 6.91
CA VAL A 114 -3.10 1.41 7.08
C VAL A 114 -4.51 1.89 7.40
N TYR A 115 -4.66 2.77 8.38
CA TYR A 115 -5.97 3.26 8.77
C TYR A 115 -6.63 4.15 7.70
N ASN A 116 -5.86 4.94 6.96
CA ASN A 116 -6.41 5.77 5.89
C ASN A 116 -6.90 4.94 4.70
N VAL A 117 -6.20 3.85 4.32
CA VAL A 117 -6.69 2.91 3.29
C VAL A 117 -7.98 2.24 3.76
N ILE A 118 -7.99 1.69 4.99
CA ILE A 118 -9.17 1.01 5.57
C ILE A 118 -10.38 1.93 5.64
N ASN A 119 -10.15 3.21 5.95
CA ASN A 119 -11.21 4.20 6.15
C ASN A 119 -11.54 5.03 4.89
N CYS A 120 -10.79 4.88 3.80
CA CYS A 120 -11.15 5.49 2.52
C CYS A 120 -12.49 4.93 2.04
N ASP A 121 -13.47 5.80 1.78
CA ASP A 121 -14.81 5.38 1.36
C ASP A 121 -14.89 5.05 -0.14
N LYS A 122 -13.88 5.45 -0.94
CA LYS A 122 -13.82 5.12 -2.36
C LYS A 122 -13.20 3.73 -2.57
N PRO A 123 -13.74 2.91 -3.48
CA PRO A 123 -13.11 1.64 -3.82
C PRO A 123 -11.74 1.86 -4.46
N ILE A 124 -10.78 1.03 -4.04
CA ILE A 124 -9.39 1.07 -4.46
C ILE A 124 -9.05 -0.23 -5.20
N VAL A 125 -8.45 -0.11 -6.38
CA VAL A 125 -7.90 -1.22 -7.15
C VAL A 125 -6.39 -1.09 -7.16
N SER A 126 -5.64 -2.11 -6.79
CA SER A 126 -4.19 -2.13 -6.98
C SER A 126 -3.79 -2.97 -8.21
N ALA A 127 -2.76 -2.51 -8.94
CA ALA A 127 -2.21 -3.19 -10.11
C ALA A 127 -0.72 -3.45 -9.88
N MET A 128 -0.38 -4.66 -9.42
CA MET A 128 0.95 -5.04 -8.96
C MET A 128 1.71 -5.83 -10.04
N HIS A 129 2.85 -5.30 -10.49
CA HIS A 129 3.78 -5.98 -11.41
C HIS A 129 5.19 -5.99 -10.83
N GLY A 130 6.04 -6.88 -11.33
CA GLY A 130 7.43 -6.98 -10.87
C GLY A 130 7.55 -7.11 -9.35
N PRO A 131 8.57 -6.51 -8.73
CA PRO A 131 8.68 -6.45 -7.27
C PRO A 131 7.57 -5.64 -6.62
N ALA A 132 6.98 -6.19 -5.54
CA ALA A 132 5.98 -5.55 -4.69
C ALA A 132 6.36 -5.76 -3.21
N VAL A 133 6.91 -4.73 -2.58
CA VAL A 133 7.53 -4.79 -1.24
C VAL A 133 7.18 -3.53 -0.44
N GLY A 134 7.18 -3.62 0.89
CA GLY A 134 7.12 -2.52 1.86
C GLY A 134 5.87 -1.66 1.75
N ALA A 135 5.98 -0.35 2.02
CA ALA A 135 4.84 0.57 2.12
C ALA A 135 3.90 0.56 0.90
N GLY A 136 4.44 0.42 -0.32
CA GLY A 136 3.61 0.24 -1.52
C GLY A 136 2.79 -1.06 -1.45
N LEU A 137 3.40 -2.17 -1.02
CA LEU A 137 2.70 -3.45 -0.85
C LEU A 137 1.60 -3.35 0.22
N VAL A 138 1.83 -2.60 1.30
CA VAL A 138 0.80 -2.30 2.31
C VAL A 138 -0.46 -1.77 1.64
N ALA A 139 -0.34 -0.68 0.87
CA ALA A 139 -1.47 -0.10 0.16
C ALA A 139 -2.01 -1.05 -0.93
N GLY A 140 -1.14 -1.82 -1.58
CA GLY A 140 -1.50 -2.78 -2.62
C GLY A 140 -2.37 -3.92 -2.13
N LEU A 141 -2.05 -4.52 -0.97
CA LEU A 141 -2.82 -5.63 -0.38
C LEU A 141 -4.02 -5.17 0.43
N LEU A 142 -4.02 -3.94 0.95
CA LEU A 142 -5.18 -3.33 1.61
C LEU A 142 -6.20 -2.76 0.62
N ALA A 143 -5.87 -2.68 -0.67
CA ALA A 143 -6.81 -2.30 -1.72
C ALA A 143 -8.02 -3.26 -1.73
N ASP A 144 -9.20 -2.75 -2.11
CA ASP A 144 -10.42 -3.56 -2.13
C ASP A 144 -10.37 -4.67 -3.17
N ILE A 145 -9.70 -4.42 -4.29
CA ILE A 145 -9.44 -5.40 -5.34
C ILE A 145 -7.96 -5.31 -5.70
N SER A 146 -7.22 -6.34 -5.37
CA SER A 146 -5.79 -6.45 -5.70
C SER A 146 -5.60 -7.33 -6.94
N ILE A 147 -4.94 -6.78 -7.96
CA ILE A 147 -4.64 -7.48 -9.21
C ILE A 147 -3.12 -7.54 -9.36
N ALA A 148 -2.58 -8.72 -9.58
CA ALA A 148 -1.15 -8.92 -9.79
C ALA A 148 -0.88 -9.42 -11.22
N SER A 149 0.29 -9.09 -11.79
CA SER A 149 0.79 -9.88 -12.91
C SER A 149 1.17 -11.27 -12.38
N LYS A 150 0.96 -12.33 -13.17
CA LYS A 150 1.32 -13.70 -12.76
C LYS A 150 2.78 -13.82 -12.32
N THR A 151 3.65 -13.04 -12.93
CA THR A 151 5.09 -13.00 -12.68
C THR A 151 5.52 -12.01 -11.59
N ALA A 152 4.59 -11.26 -10.99
CA ALA A 152 4.89 -10.35 -9.88
C ALA A 152 5.61 -11.10 -8.74
N LYS A 153 6.47 -10.39 -8.03
CA LYS A 153 7.19 -10.91 -6.86
C LYS A 153 6.75 -10.15 -5.63
N ILE A 154 5.79 -10.71 -4.94
CA ILE A 154 5.24 -10.15 -3.70
C ILE A 154 6.07 -10.71 -2.54
N VAL A 155 6.65 -9.83 -1.73
CA VAL A 155 7.45 -10.26 -0.58
C VAL A 155 7.32 -9.27 0.58
N ASP A 156 7.11 -9.79 1.78
CA ASP A 156 7.29 -9.04 3.00
C ASP A 156 8.75 -9.16 3.44
N GLY A 157 9.47 -8.05 3.44
CA GLY A 157 10.93 -8.03 3.64
C GLY A 157 11.38 -7.86 5.09
N HIS A 158 10.46 -7.69 6.04
CA HIS A 158 10.75 -7.24 7.40
C HIS A 158 11.66 -8.21 8.17
N THR A 159 11.37 -9.51 8.18
CA THR A 159 12.18 -10.49 8.92
C THR A 159 13.60 -10.61 8.36
N ARG A 160 13.78 -10.39 7.07
CA ARG A 160 15.12 -10.32 6.45
C ARG A 160 15.87 -9.04 6.81
N LEU A 161 15.14 -7.95 7.06
CA LEU A 161 15.71 -6.70 7.55
C LEU A 161 16.05 -6.77 9.06
N GLY A 162 15.54 -7.78 9.77
CA GLY A 162 15.75 -7.92 11.22
C GLY A 162 14.69 -7.22 12.07
N VAL A 163 13.53 -6.93 11.52
CA VAL A 163 12.37 -6.35 12.24
C VAL A 163 11.13 -7.21 12.06
N ALA A 164 10.14 -7.04 12.92
CA ALA A 164 8.88 -7.77 12.79
C ALA A 164 8.09 -7.30 11.56
N ALA A 165 7.32 -8.20 10.94
CA ALA A 165 6.37 -7.89 9.87
C ALA A 165 5.09 -7.28 10.48
N GLY A 166 5.18 -6.02 10.91
CA GLY A 166 4.23 -5.39 11.80
C GLY A 166 3.28 -4.38 11.14
N ASP A 167 3.61 -3.89 9.97
CA ASP A 167 2.90 -2.78 9.32
C ASP A 167 1.48 -3.14 8.85
N HIS A 168 1.30 -4.15 8.04
CA HIS A 168 -0.02 -4.65 7.59
C HIS A 168 -0.09 -6.17 7.67
N ALA A 169 1.07 -6.79 7.58
CA ALA A 169 1.19 -8.20 7.28
C ALA A 169 0.53 -9.06 8.36
N ALA A 170 0.72 -8.69 9.63
CA ALA A 170 0.15 -9.45 10.75
C ALA A 170 -1.38 -9.53 10.75
N ILE A 171 -2.07 -8.58 10.13
CA ILE A 171 -3.54 -8.55 10.08
C ILE A 171 -4.11 -8.95 8.73
N ILE A 172 -3.47 -8.56 7.61
CA ILE A 172 -4.05 -8.78 6.29
C ILE A 172 -3.72 -10.15 5.70
N TRP A 173 -2.46 -10.62 5.84
CA TRP A 173 -2.08 -11.91 5.28
C TRP A 173 -2.87 -13.09 5.88
N PRO A 174 -3.00 -13.20 7.23
CA PRO A 174 -3.81 -14.28 7.80
C PRO A 174 -5.28 -14.25 7.37
N LEU A 175 -5.83 -13.05 7.19
CA LEU A 175 -7.21 -12.86 6.75
C LEU A 175 -7.41 -13.32 5.30
N LEU A 176 -6.44 -13.03 4.42
CA LEU A 176 -6.53 -13.34 2.98
C LEU A 176 -6.15 -14.79 2.66
N CYS A 177 -4.99 -15.27 3.14
CA CYS A 177 -4.47 -16.59 2.75
C CYS A 177 -4.44 -17.63 3.89
N GLY A 178 -4.99 -17.29 5.04
CA GLY A 178 -4.99 -18.12 6.22
C GLY A 178 -3.67 -18.13 6.99
N MET A 179 -3.72 -18.41 8.29
CA MET A 179 -2.59 -18.32 9.23
C MET A 179 -1.38 -19.17 8.82
N ALA A 180 -1.61 -20.37 8.27
CA ALA A 180 -0.52 -21.27 7.91
C ALA A 180 0.33 -20.73 6.78
N LYS A 181 -0.30 -20.21 5.72
CA LYS A 181 0.39 -19.60 4.58
C LYS A 181 1.03 -18.27 4.97
N ALA A 182 0.32 -17.43 5.73
CA ALA A 182 0.86 -16.18 6.24
C ALA A 182 2.16 -16.42 7.03
N LYS A 183 2.17 -17.32 7.98
CA LYS A 183 3.38 -17.66 8.76
C LYS A 183 4.52 -18.18 7.88
N TYR A 184 4.23 -19.04 6.91
CA TYR A 184 5.26 -19.56 6.01
C TYR A 184 5.98 -18.43 5.27
N TYR A 185 5.23 -17.54 4.61
CA TYR A 185 5.81 -16.47 3.82
C TYR A 185 6.45 -15.36 4.68
N LEU A 186 5.79 -14.96 5.77
CA LEU A 186 6.27 -13.85 6.61
C LEU A 186 7.49 -14.25 7.46
N LEU A 187 7.48 -15.42 8.09
CA LEU A 187 8.60 -15.83 8.96
C LEU A 187 9.84 -16.20 8.17
N LEU A 188 9.70 -16.71 6.95
CA LEU A 188 10.81 -17.10 6.09
C LEU A 188 11.22 -16.02 5.09
N CYS A 189 10.46 -14.92 5.00
CA CYS A 189 10.64 -13.88 3.99
C CYS A 189 10.68 -14.44 2.56
N GLU A 190 9.82 -15.45 2.29
CA GLU A 190 9.76 -16.09 0.99
C GLU A 190 8.94 -15.25 0.00
N PRO A 191 9.42 -15.04 -1.23
CA PRO A 191 8.64 -14.38 -2.25
C PRO A 191 7.51 -15.30 -2.73
N VAL A 192 6.35 -14.69 -3.03
CA VAL A 192 5.23 -15.37 -3.67
C VAL A 192 4.98 -14.76 -5.04
N SER A 193 4.80 -15.61 -6.08
CA SER A 193 4.44 -15.12 -7.41
C SER A 193 2.99 -14.62 -7.43
N GLY A 194 2.64 -13.74 -8.40
CA GLY A 194 1.26 -13.30 -8.54
C GLY A 194 0.28 -14.46 -8.79
N GLU A 195 0.68 -15.46 -9.57
CA GLU A 195 -0.12 -16.67 -9.81
C GLU A 195 -0.38 -17.48 -8.53
N GLU A 196 0.67 -17.70 -7.72
CA GLU A 196 0.51 -18.37 -6.43
C GLU A 196 -0.27 -17.51 -5.43
N ALA A 197 -0.08 -16.18 -5.46
CA ALA A 197 -0.80 -15.25 -4.61
C ALA A 197 -2.33 -15.31 -4.86
N GLU A 198 -2.76 -15.40 -6.12
CA GLU A 198 -4.18 -15.64 -6.45
C GLU A 198 -4.62 -17.02 -5.95
N ARG A 199 -3.83 -18.07 -6.24
CA ARG A 199 -4.17 -19.44 -5.86
C ARG A 199 -4.40 -19.60 -4.35
N ILE A 200 -3.63 -18.90 -3.52
CA ILE A 200 -3.78 -18.95 -2.05
C ILE A 200 -4.75 -17.90 -1.50
N GLY A 201 -5.30 -17.04 -2.33
CA GLY A 201 -6.23 -15.98 -1.94
C GLY A 201 -5.59 -14.70 -1.39
N LEU A 202 -4.27 -14.52 -1.56
CA LEU A 202 -3.57 -13.32 -1.10
C LEU A 202 -3.90 -12.10 -1.98
N VAL A 203 -4.17 -12.31 -3.27
CA VAL A 203 -4.66 -11.29 -4.20
C VAL A 203 -5.95 -11.73 -4.87
N SER A 204 -6.73 -10.77 -5.34
CA SER A 204 -8.04 -11.01 -5.95
C SER A 204 -7.95 -11.70 -7.31
N LEU A 205 -6.97 -11.31 -8.13
CA LEU A 205 -6.77 -11.81 -9.49
C LEU A 205 -5.29 -11.81 -9.86
N ALA A 206 -4.86 -12.78 -10.69
CA ALA A 206 -3.59 -12.76 -11.40
C ALA A 206 -3.83 -12.83 -12.90
N VAL A 207 -3.18 -11.95 -13.67
CA VAL A 207 -3.31 -11.86 -15.12
C VAL A 207 -1.94 -11.80 -15.80
N GLU A 208 -1.89 -11.98 -17.10
CA GLU A 208 -0.66 -11.72 -17.86
C GLU A 208 -0.27 -10.24 -17.72
N GLU A 209 1.03 -9.95 -17.77
CA GLU A 209 1.55 -8.61 -17.45
C GLU A 209 1.00 -7.52 -18.38
N ASP A 210 0.84 -7.84 -19.67
CA ASP A 210 0.25 -6.94 -20.66
C ASP A 210 -1.25 -6.67 -20.43
N GLN A 211 -1.94 -7.56 -19.70
CA GLN A 211 -3.34 -7.43 -19.32
C GLN A 211 -3.55 -6.74 -17.97
N LEU A 212 -2.50 -6.48 -17.20
CA LEU A 212 -2.62 -5.97 -15.84
C LEU A 212 -3.31 -4.60 -15.78
N LEU A 213 -2.78 -3.60 -16.48
CA LEU A 213 -3.37 -2.26 -16.47
C LEU A 213 -4.73 -2.20 -17.18
N PRO A 214 -4.93 -2.84 -18.36
CA PRO A 214 -6.26 -2.94 -18.94
C PRO A 214 -7.29 -3.51 -17.97
N LYS A 215 -6.95 -4.58 -17.24
CA LYS A 215 -7.85 -5.21 -16.27
C LYS A 215 -8.12 -4.33 -15.06
N ALA A 216 -7.11 -3.68 -14.51
CA ALA A 216 -7.27 -2.76 -13.38
C ALA A 216 -8.20 -1.59 -13.74
N TYR A 217 -8.04 -1.01 -14.92
CA TYR A 217 -8.90 0.08 -15.37
C TYR A 217 -10.32 -0.39 -15.70
N GLU A 218 -10.49 -1.56 -16.32
CA GLU A 218 -11.82 -2.17 -16.52
C GLU A 218 -12.58 -2.30 -15.19
N VAL A 219 -11.90 -2.85 -14.17
CA VAL A 219 -12.48 -3.03 -12.84
C VAL A 219 -12.81 -1.69 -12.19
N ALA A 220 -11.90 -0.72 -12.23
CA ALA A 220 -12.12 0.61 -11.68
C ALA A 220 -13.26 1.34 -12.37
N ASP A 221 -13.38 1.25 -13.70
CA ASP A 221 -14.48 1.84 -14.45
C ASP A 221 -15.83 1.19 -14.09
N ARG A 222 -15.87 -0.12 -13.90
CA ARG A 222 -17.08 -0.81 -13.42
C ARG A 222 -17.50 -0.34 -12.05
N LEU A 223 -16.54 -0.16 -11.10
CA LEU A 223 -16.80 0.38 -9.78
C LEU A 223 -17.29 1.83 -9.85
N ALA A 224 -16.64 2.66 -10.66
CA ALA A 224 -16.99 4.08 -10.80
C ALA A 224 -18.37 4.29 -11.42
N ASN A 225 -18.82 3.38 -12.32
CA ASN A 225 -20.13 3.44 -12.96
C ASN A 225 -21.22 2.65 -12.20
N GLY A 226 -20.85 1.95 -11.12
CA GLY A 226 -21.79 1.20 -10.29
C GLY A 226 -22.53 2.05 -9.27
N SER A 227 -23.38 1.41 -8.46
CA SER A 227 -24.13 2.08 -7.37
C SER A 227 -23.16 2.52 -6.27
N GLN A 228 -22.82 3.80 -6.24
CA GLN A 228 -21.83 4.34 -5.32
C GLN A 228 -22.17 4.09 -3.85
N THR A 229 -23.44 4.29 -3.47
CA THR A 229 -23.89 4.04 -2.10
C THR A 229 -23.73 2.57 -1.73
N ALA A 230 -24.18 1.66 -2.58
CA ALA A 230 -24.08 0.21 -2.29
C ALA A 230 -22.63 -0.25 -2.22
N ILE A 231 -21.77 0.16 -3.17
CA ILE A 231 -20.34 -0.20 -3.20
C ILE A 231 -19.62 0.31 -1.95
N ARG A 232 -19.75 1.60 -1.63
CA ARG A 232 -19.08 2.21 -0.47
C ARG A 232 -19.54 1.61 0.86
N TRP A 233 -20.85 1.37 1.02
CA TRP A 233 -21.36 0.77 2.25
C TRP A 233 -21.01 -0.70 2.39
N THR A 234 -20.94 -1.45 1.28
CA THR A 234 -20.44 -2.83 1.28
C THR A 234 -18.97 -2.86 1.71
N LYS A 235 -18.12 -2.01 1.10
CA LYS A 235 -16.72 -1.84 1.53
C LYS A 235 -16.63 -1.48 3.01
N TYR A 236 -17.39 -0.48 3.47
CA TYR A 236 -17.40 -0.07 4.87
C TYR A 236 -17.72 -1.23 5.82
N ALA A 237 -18.76 -2.00 5.49
CA ALA A 237 -19.17 -3.15 6.29
C ALA A 237 -18.10 -4.25 6.32
N MET A 238 -17.51 -4.58 5.16
CA MET A 238 -16.43 -5.58 5.07
C MET A 238 -15.17 -5.13 5.81
N ASN A 239 -14.80 -3.85 5.72
CA ASN A 239 -13.61 -3.31 6.40
C ASN A 239 -13.75 -3.29 7.94
N ASN A 240 -14.92 -3.60 8.51
CA ASN A 240 -15.04 -3.82 9.95
C ASN A 240 -14.21 -5.03 10.44
N TRP A 241 -13.98 -6.03 9.59
CA TRP A 241 -13.05 -7.12 9.92
C TRP A 241 -11.63 -6.60 10.16
N LEU A 242 -11.17 -5.67 9.33
CA LEU A 242 -9.86 -5.02 9.51
C LEU A 242 -9.85 -4.09 10.73
N ARG A 243 -10.93 -3.32 10.97
CA ARG A 243 -11.03 -2.45 12.15
C ARG A 243 -11.03 -3.24 13.46
N GLN A 244 -11.65 -4.41 13.49
CA GLN A 244 -11.60 -5.31 14.65
C GLN A 244 -10.18 -5.83 14.93
N ALA A 245 -9.33 -5.95 13.91
CA ALA A 245 -7.94 -6.32 14.05
C ALA A 245 -7.03 -5.14 14.49
N GLY A 246 -7.58 -3.93 14.65
CA GLY A 246 -6.82 -2.73 15.01
C GLY A 246 -5.88 -2.89 16.19
N PRO A 247 -6.33 -3.44 17.36
CA PRO A 247 -5.42 -3.67 18.48
C PRO A 247 -4.24 -4.61 18.15
N SER A 248 -4.46 -5.61 17.30
CA SER A 248 -3.40 -6.51 16.83
C SER A 248 -2.43 -5.79 15.90
N PHE A 249 -2.97 -4.94 15.03
CA PHE A 249 -2.16 -4.08 14.16
C PHE A 249 -1.31 -3.10 14.96
N ASP A 250 -1.90 -2.35 15.90
CA ASP A 250 -1.17 -1.38 16.72
C ASP A 250 -0.04 -2.04 17.50
N ALA A 251 -0.28 -3.25 18.04
CA ALA A 251 0.74 -4.02 18.73
C ALA A 251 1.85 -4.51 17.78
N SER A 252 1.49 -5.03 16.60
CA SER A 252 2.48 -5.54 15.63
C SER A 252 3.34 -4.41 15.07
N LEU A 253 2.75 -3.26 14.78
CA LEU A 253 3.48 -2.08 14.32
C LEU A 253 4.44 -1.55 15.40
N ALA A 254 4.02 -1.54 16.67
CA ALA A 254 4.90 -1.16 17.77
C ALA A 254 6.11 -2.10 17.89
N LEU A 255 5.93 -3.42 17.72
CA LEU A 255 7.02 -4.40 17.72
C LEU A 255 7.98 -4.21 16.55
N GLU A 256 7.47 -3.92 15.36
CA GLU A 256 8.29 -3.59 14.19
C GLU A 256 9.18 -2.37 14.49
N PHE A 257 8.57 -1.27 14.92
CA PHE A 257 9.30 -0.02 15.16
C PHE A 257 10.24 -0.09 16.38
N MET A 258 9.96 -0.93 17.35
CA MET A 258 10.90 -1.28 18.41
C MET A 258 12.11 -2.04 17.83
N GLY A 259 11.89 -2.92 16.85
CA GLY A 259 12.93 -3.66 16.13
C GLY A 259 13.94 -2.77 15.41
N PHE A 260 13.53 -1.62 14.88
CA PHE A 260 14.46 -0.65 14.27
C PHE A 260 15.51 -0.09 15.24
N ALA A 261 15.29 -0.18 16.55
CA ALA A 261 16.28 0.15 17.57
C ALA A 261 17.11 -1.08 18.02
N GLY A 262 16.81 -2.26 17.50
CA GLY A 262 17.45 -3.52 17.88
C GLY A 262 18.78 -3.77 17.18
N PRO A 263 19.53 -4.82 17.58
CA PRO A 263 20.80 -5.16 16.96
C PRO A 263 20.65 -5.76 15.56
N ASP A 264 19.58 -6.54 15.30
CA ASP A 264 19.42 -7.31 14.07
C ASP A 264 19.25 -6.41 12.84
N VAL A 265 18.59 -5.24 13.00
CA VAL A 265 18.43 -4.29 11.90
C VAL A 265 19.76 -3.79 11.35
N GLN A 266 20.82 -3.72 12.17
CA GLN A 266 22.15 -3.31 11.71
C GLN A 266 22.74 -4.34 10.72
N GLU A 267 22.59 -5.63 11.02
CA GLU A 267 22.97 -6.70 10.10
C GLU A 267 22.07 -6.71 8.86
N GLY A 268 20.76 -6.54 9.02
CA GLY A 268 19.82 -6.43 7.91
C GLY A 268 20.22 -5.32 6.93
N LEU A 269 20.53 -4.13 7.43
CA LEU A 269 21.01 -2.98 6.65
C LEU A 269 22.35 -3.27 5.96
N ALA A 270 23.33 -3.87 6.69
CA ALA A 270 24.61 -4.24 6.12
C ALA A 270 24.42 -5.24 4.97
N SER A 271 23.58 -6.26 5.18
CA SER A 271 23.28 -7.30 4.19
C SER A 271 22.70 -6.72 2.88
N LEU A 272 21.80 -5.71 3.01
CA LEU A 272 21.20 -5.03 1.85
C LEU A 272 22.23 -4.21 1.08
N ARG A 273 23.11 -3.46 1.77
CA ARG A 273 24.18 -2.67 1.13
C ARG A 273 25.19 -3.57 0.39
N GLU A 274 25.57 -4.68 1.03
CA GLU A 274 26.56 -5.61 0.51
C GLU A 274 25.96 -6.64 -0.45
N ARG A 275 24.64 -6.64 -0.63
CA ARG A 275 23.88 -7.58 -1.48
C ARG A 275 24.19 -9.05 -1.17
N ARG A 276 24.25 -9.37 0.11
CA ARG A 276 24.46 -10.72 0.65
C ARG A 276 23.29 -11.18 1.52
N PRO A 277 23.17 -12.46 1.84
CA PRO A 277 22.27 -12.91 2.90
C PRO A 277 22.67 -12.31 4.26
N PRO A 278 21.71 -11.99 5.16
CA PRO A 278 22.01 -11.59 6.52
C PRO A 278 22.55 -12.78 7.33
N HIS A 279 23.32 -12.47 8.37
CA HIS A 279 23.87 -13.43 9.33
C HIS A 279 23.50 -12.95 10.74
N PHE A 280 22.28 -13.27 11.17
CA PHE A 280 21.77 -12.94 12.50
C PHE A 280 22.37 -13.81 13.58
#